data_4adb835680b518be852552d90e53730a
#
_entry.id   4adb835680b518be852552d90e53730a
#
_cell.length_a   1.000
_cell.length_b   1.000
_cell.length_c   1.000
_cell.angle_alpha   90.00
_cell.angle_beta   90.00
_cell.angle_gamma   90.00
#
_symmetry.space_group_name_H-M   'P 1'
#
loop_
_entity.id
_entity.type
_entity.pdbx_description
1 polymer ?
#
loop_
_entity_poly.entity_id
_entity_poly.type
_entity_poly.pdbx_seq_one_letter_code
_entity_poly.pdbx_strand_id
1 'polypeptide(L)'
;EETVTEALAKDPKGIILDLRNNPGGYLDIAVSMAGEWVGNDIVLKERQQGKIIEQLRGTGRHRFAGIPTVVLVNKGSASAAEIVSGALQDHGVATIVGEQTFGKGSVQDYINLSDGSAVKITIAEWLTPNERTINETGLEPDILIERTNEDYENQRDPQLDRAVGILQGTATGTANGI
;
A
#
# COMPACT_ATOMS: atom_id res chain seq x y z
N GLU A 1 12.55 -8.13 -9.29
CA GLU A 1 13.17 -9.36 -8.69
C GLU A 1 14.60 -9.09 -8.21
N GLU A 2 15.42 -8.44 -9.00
CA GLU A 2 16.80 -8.10 -8.69
C GLU A 2 16.91 -7.28 -7.38
N THR A 3 16.13 -6.22 -7.25
CA THR A 3 16.10 -5.33 -6.06
C THR A 3 15.81 -6.08 -4.76
N VAL A 4 14.88 -7.04 -4.77
CA VAL A 4 14.56 -7.86 -3.58
C VAL A 4 15.74 -8.75 -3.20
N THR A 5 16.38 -9.38 -4.20
CA THR A 5 17.56 -10.22 -3.97
C THR A 5 18.73 -9.41 -3.41
N GLU A 6 18.96 -8.21 -3.95
CA GLU A 6 20.01 -7.30 -3.45
C GLU A 6 19.72 -6.82 -2.02
N ALA A 7 18.46 -6.53 -1.70
CA ALA A 7 18.07 -6.11 -0.36
C ALA A 7 18.33 -7.25 0.65
N LEU A 8 17.91 -8.47 0.34
CA LEU A 8 18.11 -9.64 1.21
C LEU A 8 19.59 -10.01 1.38
N ALA A 9 20.42 -9.81 0.36
CA ALA A 9 21.86 -10.07 0.45
C ALA A 9 22.57 -9.19 1.50
N LYS A 10 21.93 -8.10 1.93
CA LYS A 10 22.46 -7.19 2.98
C LYS A 10 22.04 -7.59 4.41
N ASP A 11 21.32 -8.71 4.58
CA ASP A 11 20.79 -9.18 5.89
C ASP A 11 20.03 -8.05 6.64
N PRO A 12 18.99 -7.45 6.05
CA PRO A 12 18.32 -6.29 6.62
C PRO A 12 17.63 -6.66 7.96
N LYS A 13 17.77 -5.81 8.96
CA LYS A 13 17.08 -5.97 10.25
C LYS A 13 15.67 -5.38 10.25
N GLY A 14 15.33 -4.67 9.21
CA GLY A 14 14.01 -4.08 8.95
C GLY A 14 13.94 -3.48 7.56
N ILE A 15 12.74 -3.21 7.09
CA ILE A 15 12.45 -2.66 5.77
C ILE A 15 11.63 -1.39 5.93
N ILE A 16 12.02 -0.32 5.26
CA ILE A 16 11.17 0.85 5.04
C ILE A 16 10.79 0.87 3.56
N LEU A 17 9.50 0.70 3.28
CA LEU A 17 8.94 0.79 1.94
C LEU A 17 8.33 2.19 1.77
N ASP A 18 9.00 3.08 1.05
CA ASP A 18 8.50 4.42 0.81
C ASP A 18 7.62 4.46 -0.44
N LEU A 19 6.31 4.59 -0.22
CA LEU A 19 5.28 4.73 -1.24
C LEU A 19 4.68 6.15 -1.28
N ARG A 20 5.31 7.11 -0.64
CA ARG A 20 4.87 8.52 -0.72
C ARG A 20 5.00 9.04 -2.15
N ASN A 21 3.99 9.78 -2.60
CA ASN A 21 3.90 10.31 -3.97
C ASN A 21 3.97 9.23 -5.08
N ASN A 22 3.68 7.98 -4.74
CA ASN A 22 3.57 6.90 -5.72
C ASN A 22 2.13 6.83 -6.25
N PRO A 23 1.85 7.24 -7.49
CA PRO A 23 0.49 7.28 -8.04
C PRO A 23 -0.05 5.89 -8.40
N GLY A 24 0.73 4.84 -8.15
CA GLY A 24 0.42 3.46 -8.49
C GLY A 24 1.18 2.93 -9.69
N GLY A 25 0.57 1.95 -10.35
CA GLY A 25 1.17 1.24 -11.48
C GLY A 25 0.33 0.03 -11.88
N TYR A 26 0.97 -1.02 -12.33
CA TYR A 26 0.31 -2.24 -12.77
C TYR A 26 -0.18 -3.09 -11.59
N LEU A 27 -1.39 -3.62 -11.74
CA LEU A 27 -2.04 -4.45 -10.71
C LEU A 27 -1.26 -5.73 -10.41
N ASP A 28 -0.82 -6.43 -11.44
CA ASP A 28 -0.04 -7.65 -11.33
C ASP A 28 1.28 -7.45 -10.58
N ILE A 29 1.92 -6.30 -10.79
CA ILE A 29 3.14 -5.90 -10.08
C ILE A 29 2.83 -5.63 -8.60
N ALA A 30 1.73 -4.96 -8.28
CA ALA A 30 1.32 -4.71 -6.89
C ALA A 30 1.04 -6.03 -6.15
N VAL A 31 0.30 -6.95 -6.79
CA VAL A 31 0.00 -8.28 -6.24
C VAL A 31 1.29 -9.10 -6.03
N SER A 32 2.18 -9.09 -7.02
CA SER A 32 3.48 -9.76 -6.92
C SER A 32 4.35 -9.17 -5.82
N MET A 33 4.36 -7.85 -5.68
CA MET A 33 5.12 -7.14 -4.66
C MET A 33 4.59 -7.46 -3.25
N ALA A 34 3.29 -7.34 -3.02
CA ALA A 34 2.69 -7.67 -1.73
C ALA A 34 2.96 -9.14 -1.35
N GLY A 35 2.99 -10.04 -2.34
CA GLY A 35 3.30 -11.45 -2.16
C GLY A 35 4.69 -11.73 -1.58
N GLU A 36 5.62 -10.77 -1.62
CA GLU A 36 6.93 -10.92 -0.96
C GLU A 36 6.81 -10.96 0.57
N TRP A 37 5.75 -10.37 1.14
CA TRP A 37 5.43 -10.39 2.57
C TRP A 37 4.34 -11.37 2.94
N VAL A 38 3.24 -11.43 2.13
CA VAL A 38 2.04 -12.21 2.49
C VAL A 38 2.01 -13.61 1.86
N GLY A 39 3.01 -13.93 1.01
CA GLY A 39 3.09 -15.23 0.36
C GLY A 39 1.95 -15.45 -0.62
N ASN A 40 1.13 -16.49 -0.38
CA ASN A 40 -0.02 -16.84 -1.23
C ASN A 40 -1.36 -16.40 -0.64
N ASP A 41 -1.35 -15.49 0.34
CA ASP A 41 -2.56 -14.96 0.92
C ASP A 41 -3.23 -13.94 0.01
N ILE A 42 -4.49 -13.59 0.32
CA ILE A 42 -5.26 -12.62 -0.46
C ILE A 42 -4.59 -11.24 -0.33
N VAL A 43 -4.30 -10.62 -1.48
CA VAL A 43 -3.78 -9.25 -1.56
C VAL A 43 -4.91 -8.25 -1.80
N LEU A 44 -5.91 -8.66 -2.56
CA LEU A 44 -6.96 -7.78 -3.05
C LEU A 44 -8.22 -8.58 -3.33
N LYS A 45 -9.39 -7.97 -3.08
CA LYS A 45 -10.69 -8.45 -3.54
C LYS A 45 -11.30 -7.45 -4.52
N GLU A 46 -11.98 -7.96 -5.54
CA GLU A 46 -12.76 -7.14 -6.47
C GLU A 46 -14.25 -7.31 -6.18
N ARG A 47 -14.96 -6.19 -6.02
CA ARG A 47 -16.40 -6.16 -5.76
C ARG A 47 -17.13 -5.49 -6.92
N GLN A 48 -18.15 -6.17 -7.45
CA GLN A 48 -19.07 -5.66 -8.44
C GLN A 48 -20.51 -5.84 -7.96
N GLN A 49 -21.31 -4.76 -8.01
CA GLN A 49 -22.72 -4.78 -7.58
C GLN A 49 -22.92 -5.39 -6.18
N GLY A 50 -22.01 -5.08 -5.25
CA GLY A 50 -22.06 -5.55 -3.86
C GLY A 50 -21.59 -7.00 -3.65
N LYS A 51 -21.11 -7.69 -4.68
CA LYS A 51 -20.62 -9.08 -4.58
C LYS A 51 -19.13 -9.15 -4.90
N ILE A 52 -18.40 -9.94 -4.13
CA ILE A 52 -17.01 -10.27 -4.45
C ILE A 52 -17.03 -11.19 -5.68
N ILE A 53 -16.38 -10.74 -6.74
CA ILE A 53 -16.29 -11.46 -8.01
C ILE A 53 -14.90 -12.07 -8.23
N GLU A 54 -13.87 -11.51 -7.58
CA GLU A 54 -12.50 -12.00 -7.70
C GLU A 54 -11.71 -11.79 -6.40
N GLN A 55 -10.72 -12.66 -6.17
CA GLN A 55 -9.74 -12.55 -5.09
C GLN A 55 -8.36 -12.80 -5.67
N LEU A 56 -7.53 -11.75 -5.68
CA LEU A 56 -6.16 -11.88 -6.15
C LEU A 56 -5.24 -12.23 -4.99
N ARG A 57 -4.40 -13.24 -5.22
CA ARG A 57 -3.47 -13.76 -4.22
C ARG A 57 -2.04 -13.45 -4.61
N GLY A 58 -1.17 -13.31 -3.64
CA GLY A 58 0.25 -13.14 -3.86
C GLY A 58 0.89 -14.35 -4.57
N THR A 59 2.14 -14.19 -4.99
CA THR A 59 2.87 -15.19 -5.82
C THR A 59 3.47 -16.35 -5.02
N GLY A 60 3.31 -16.37 -3.71
CA GLY A 60 3.84 -17.43 -2.83
C GLY A 60 5.34 -17.34 -2.52
N ARG A 61 6.04 -16.28 -2.97
CA ARG A 61 7.50 -16.15 -2.75
C ARG A 61 7.87 -15.92 -1.29
N HIS A 62 7.16 -15.05 -0.60
CA HIS A 62 7.23 -14.80 0.86
C HIS A 62 8.65 -14.52 1.38
N ARG A 63 9.49 -13.85 0.57
CA ARG A 63 10.91 -13.65 0.87
C ARG A 63 11.19 -12.65 1.98
N PHE A 64 10.26 -11.72 2.25
CA PHE A 64 10.32 -10.75 3.34
C PHE A 64 9.54 -11.17 4.59
N ALA A 65 9.10 -12.44 4.65
CA ALA A 65 8.39 -12.97 5.81
C ALA A 65 9.18 -12.76 7.10
N GLY A 66 8.51 -12.23 8.11
CA GLY A 66 9.10 -12.05 9.44
C GLY A 66 10.12 -10.90 9.56
N ILE A 67 10.42 -10.17 8.49
CA ILE A 67 11.27 -8.99 8.57
C ILE A 67 10.41 -7.80 8.98
N PRO A 68 10.69 -7.13 10.12
CA PRO A 68 9.93 -5.95 10.54
C PRO A 68 9.87 -4.91 9.42
N THR A 69 8.66 -4.47 9.09
CA THR A 69 8.44 -3.58 7.94
C THR A 69 7.61 -2.37 8.32
N VAL A 70 8.00 -1.20 7.84
CA VAL A 70 7.22 0.03 7.88
C VAL A 70 6.97 0.51 6.45
N VAL A 71 5.74 0.90 6.15
CA VAL A 71 5.37 1.51 4.87
C VAL A 71 5.09 3.00 5.09
N LEU A 72 5.74 3.87 4.33
CA LEU A 72 5.46 5.29 4.33
C LEU A 72 4.46 5.63 3.24
N VAL A 73 3.40 6.34 3.60
CA VAL A 73 2.34 6.76 2.68
C VAL A 73 1.97 8.23 2.86
N ASN A 74 1.40 8.85 1.83
CA ASN A 74 0.84 10.19 1.90
C ASN A 74 -0.32 10.36 0.89
N LYS A 75 -0.87 11.57 0.80
CA LYS A 75 -1.95 11.94 -0.13
C LYS A 75 -1.64 11.66 -1.62
N GLY A 76 -0.36 11.50 -1.98
CA GLY A 76 0.07 11.13 -3.34
C GLY A 76 0.18 9.61 -3.56
N SER A 77 0.01 8.80 -2.53
CA SER A 77 -0.03 7.33 -2.63
C SER A 77 -1.39 6.90 -3.16
N ALA A 78 -1.43 6.25 -4.33
CA ALA A 78 -2.69 5.92 -5.00
C ALA A 78 -2.66 4.53 -5.68
N SER A 79 -3.84 3.94 -5.91
CA SER A 79 -4.01 2.74 -6.76
C SER A 79 -3.13 1.56 -6.29
N ALA A 80 -2.19 1.08 -7.12
CA ALA A 80 -1.28 -0.03 -6.80
C ALA A 80 -0.53 0.19 -5.46
N ALA A 81 -0.16 1.43 -5.12
CA ALA A 81 0.46 1.75 -3.83
C ALA A 81 -0.50 1.50 -2.66
N GLU A 82 -1.79 1.81 -2.85
CA GLU A 82 -2.83 1.56 -1.84
C GLU A 82 -3.12 0.05 -1.70
N ILE A 83 -3.11 -0.68 -2.82
CA ILE A 83 -3.28 -2.14 -2.80
C ILE A 83 -2.17 -2.80 -1.98
N VAL A 84 -0.91 -2.45 -2.23
CA VAL A 84 0.22 -2.98 -1.45
C VAL A 84 0.10 -2.60 0.02
N SER A 85 -0.08 -1.32 0.33
CA SER A 85 -0.18 -0.82 1.71
C SER A 85 -1.34 -1.46 2.46
N GLY A 86 -2.52 -1.53 1.84
CA GLY A 86 -3.72 -2.13 2.45
C GLY A 86 -3.58 -3.62 2.70
N ALA A 87 -2.94 -4.36 1.78
CA ALA A 87 -2.67 -5.77 1.98
C ALA A 87 -1.71 -6.00 3.15
N LEU A 88 -0.60 -5.28 3.21
CA LEU A 88 0.39 -5.43 4.28
C LEU A 88 -0.19 -5.02 5.65
N GLN A 89 -1.03 -3.98 5.68
CA GLN A 89 -1.73 -3.53 6.88
C GLN A 89 -2.73 -4.58 7.38
N ASP A 90 -3.59 -5.09 6.50
CA ASP A 90 -4.64 -6.05 6.87
C ASP A 90 -4.07 -7.38 7.35
N HIS A 91 -2.93 -7.81 6.82
CA HIS A 91 -2.22 -8.99 7.29
C HIS A 91 -1.35 -8.74 8.54
N GLY A 92 -1.23 -7.50 9.00
CA GLY A 92 -0.42 -7.15 10.16
C GLY A 92 1.09 -7.40 9.97
N VAL A 93 1.56 -7.41 8.71
CA VAL A 93 2.98 -7.68 8.38
C VAL A 93 3.80 -6.41 8.20
N ALA A 94 3.15 -5.24 8.22
CA ALA A 94 3.82 -3.93 8.22
C ALA A 94 3.00 -2.91 9.02
N THR A 95 3.69 -1.92 9.57
CA THR A 95 3.07 -0.72 10.15
C THR A 95 3.04 0.39 9.11
N ILE A 96 1.88 0.98 8.88
CA ILE A 96 1.69 2.07 7.93
C ILE A 96 1.85 3.41 8.65
N VAL A 97 2.75 4.25 8.19
CA VAL A 97 3.08 5.56 8.78
C VAL A 97 2.93 6.66 7.74
N GLY A 98 2.35 7.77 8.10
CA GLY A 98 2.25 8.94 7.25
C GLY A 98 0.88 9.58 7.24
N GLU A 99 0.34 9.88 6.06
CA GLU A 99 -0.96 10.53 5.88
C GLU A 99 -1.93 9.60 5.16
N GLN A 100 -3.22 9.91 5.26
CA GLN A 100 -4.26 9.22 4.50
C GLN A 100 -3.94 9.24 3.00
N THR A 101 -4.14 8.10 2.32
CA THR A 101 -3.83 7.96 0.90
C THR A 101 -4.92 8.56 0.00
N PHE A 102 -4.72 8.52 -1.31
CA PHE A 102 -5.54 9.24 -2.28
C PHE A 102 -6.98 8.70 -2.39
N GLY A 103 -7.17 7.39 -2.34
CA GLY A 103 -8.49 6.78 -2.51
C GLY A 103 -8.85 6.38 -3.95
N LYS A 104 -7.91 5.85 -4.72
CA LYS A 104 -8.15 5.36 -6.07
C LYS A 104 -8.38 3.85 -6.09
N GLY A 105 -9.59 3.45 -5.71
CA GLY A 105 -9.99 2.04 -5.60
C GLY A 105 -10.98 1.56 -6.66
N SER A 106 -11.17 2.29 -7.77
CA SER A 106 -12.12 1.93 -8.83
C SER A 106 -11.46 1.16 -9.96
N VAL A 107 -12.10 0.08 -10.41
CA VAL A 107 -11.78 -0.65 -11.65
C VAL A 107 -12.51 0.00 -12.80
N GLN A 108 -11.77 0.40 -13.82
CA GLN A 108 -12.33 1.14 -14.94
C GLN A 108 -12.08 0.39 -16.25
N ASP A 109 -13.13 0.27 -17.05
CA ASP A 109 -13.07 -0.26 -18.42
C ASP A 109 -13.16 0.86 -19.46
N TYR A 110 -12.52 0.66 -20.59
CA TYR A 110 -12.52 1.57 -21.73
C TYR A 110 -13.25 0.93 -22.90
N ILE A 111 -14.41 1.47 -23.23
CA ILE A 111 -15.21 1.02 -24.38
C ILE A 111 -14.95 1.96 -25.55
N ASN A 112 -14.28 1.48 -26.59
CA ASN A 112 -14.07 2.24 -27.82
C ASN A 112 -15.36 2.26 -28.64
N LEU A 113 -15.77 3.44 -29.09
CA LEU A 113 -16.95 3.65 -29.93
C LEU A 113 -16.57 3.71 -31.42
N SER A 114 -17.55 3.50 -32.28
CA SER A 114 -17.33 3.42 -33.73
C SER A 114 -16.88 4.74 -34.39
N ASP A 115 -17.06 5.86 -33.70
CA ASP A 115 -16.64 7.21 -34.16
C ASP A 115 -15.19 7.55 -33.71
N GLY A 116 -14.48 6.61 -33.06
CA GLY A 116 -13.12 6.79 -32.56
C GLY A 116 -13.03 7.43 -31.18
N SER A 117 -14.15 7.77 -30.55
CA SER A 117 -14.20 8.17 -29.14
C SER A 117 -14.17 6.96 -28.21
N ALA A 118 -13.93 7.18 -26.91
CA ALA A 118 -13.97 6.13 -25.90
C ALA A 118 -14.77 6.58 -24.68
N VAL A 119 -15.49 5.63 -24.08
CA VAL A 119 -16.18 5.83 -22.81
C VAL A 119 -15.43 5.06 -21.73
N LYS A 120 -15.14 5.75 -20.63
CA LYS A 120 -14.53 5.17 -19.43
C LYS A 120 -15.63 4.92 -18.40
N ILE A 121 -15.83 3.66 -18.03
CA ILE A 121 -16.90 3.24 -17.12
C ILE A 121 -16.28 2.54 -15.91
N THR A 122 -16.69 2.93 -14.70
CA THR A 122 -16.37 2.17 -13.50
C THR A 122 -17.23 0.91 -13.45
N ILE A 123 -16.59 -0.25 -13.44
CA ILE A 123 -17.25 -1.55 -13.48
C ILE A 123 -17.19 -2.30 -12.15
N ALA A 124 -16.17 -2.01 -11.32
CA ALA A 124 -15.97 -2.65 -10.04
C ALA A 124 -15.15 -1.75 -9.12
N GLU A 125 -14.97 -2.18 -7.88
CA GLU A 125 -14.10 -1.52 -6.91
C GLU A 125 -13.16 -2.52 -6.24
N TRP A 126 -11.99 -2.03 -5.86
CA TRP A 126 -11.01 -2.79 -5.12
C TRP A 126 -11.22 -2.63 -3.62
N LEU A 127 -11.13 -3.76 -2.94
CA LEU A 127 -11.18 -3.86 -1.49
C LEU A 127 -9.87 -4.46 -0.97
N THR A 128 -9.48 -4.07 0.22
CA THR A 128 -8.39 -4.74 0.94
C THR A 128 -8.78 -6.19 1.30
N PRO A 129 -7.86 -7.04 1.76
CA PRO A 129 -8.19 -8.39 2.22
C PRO A 129 -9.33 -8.46 3.23
N ASN A 130 -9.40 -7.48 4.16
CA ASN A 130 -10.45 -7.36 5.17
C ASN A 130 -11.71 -6.62 4.67
N GLU A 131 -11.87 -6.46 3.35
CA GLU A 131 -13.02 -5.84 2.67
C GLU A 131 -13.24 -4.35 2.98
N ARG A 132 -12.19 -3.65 3.41
CA ARG A 132 -12.23 -2.19 3.51
C ARG A 132 -12.21 -1.58 2.11
N THR A 133 -13.06 -0.58 1.85
CA THR A 133 -13.03 0.15 0.58
C THR A 133 -11.81 1.08 0.53
N ILE A 134 -11.18 1.13 -0.64
CA ILE A 134 -10.11 2.10 -0.95
C ILE A 134 -10.73 3.30 -1.68
N ASN A 135 -11.78 3.07 -2.46
CA ASN A 135 -12.34 4.07 -3.36
C ASN A 135 -12.88 5.28 -2.60
N GLU A 136 -12.45 6.48 -2.99
CA GLU A 136 -12.83 7.79 -2.44
C GLU A 136 -12.43 8.03 -0.98
N THR A 137 -12.08 6.98 -0.23
CA THR A 137 -11.69 7.09 1.18
C THR A 137 -10.20 7.03 1.39
N GLY A 138 -9.48 6.28 0.57
CA GLY A 138 -8.06 5.96 0.81
C GLY A 138 -7.85 5.02 2.00
N LEU A 139 -6.60 4.80 2.33
CA LEU A 139 -6.18 4.05 3.51
C LEU A 139 -5.75 5.01 4.62
N GLU A 140 -6.27 4.80 5.80
CA GLU A 140 -5.80 5.47 7.00
C GLU A 140 -4.53 4.78 7.51
N PRO A 141 -3.44 5.51 7.76
CA PRO A 141 -2.22 4.93 8.32
C PRO A 141 -2.43 4.52 9.78
N ASP A 142 -1.68 3.51 10.25
CA ASP A 142 -1.69 3.10 11.66
C ASP A 142 -1.13 4.20 12.57
N ILE A 143 -0.22 5.01 12.02
CA ILE A 143 0.38 6.15 12.72
C ILE A 143 0.30 7.37 11.80
N LEU A 144 -0.62 8.28 12.15
CA LEU A 144 -0.80 9.51 11.41
C LEU A 144 0.31 10.52 11.77
N ILE A 145 1.10 10.90 10.77
CA ILE A 145 2.13 11.95 10.88
C ILE A 145 2.10 12.76 9.59
N GLU A 146 1.79 14.04 9.71
CA GLU A 146 1.89 14.99 8.61
C GLU A 146 3.33 15.48 8.46
N ARG A 147 3.80 15.61 7.23
CA ARG A 147 5.03 16.33 6.91
C ARG A 147 4.68 17.73 6.47
N THR A 148 4.93 18.70 7.32
CA THR A 148 4.54 20.11 7.11
C THR A 148 5.45 20.83 6.11
N ASN A 149 5.01 21.98 5.60
CA ASN A 149 5.87 22.84 4.76
C ASN A 149 7.14 23.25 5.50
N GLU A 150 7.05 23.54 6.80
CA GLU A 150 8.21 23.85 7.63
C GLU A 150 9.21 22.68 7.70
N ASP A 151 8.72 21.42 7.71
CA ASP A 151 9.59 20.25 7.67
C ASP A 151 10.33 20.14 6.34
N TYR A 152 9.65 20.43 5.22
CA TYR A 152 10.30 20.46 3.90
C TYR A 152 11.37 21.56 3.82
N GLU A 153 11.06 22.77 4.28
CA GLU A 153 11.99 23.90 4.29
C GLU A 153 13.24 23.63 5.14
N ASN A 154 13.06 22.94 6.27
CA ASN A 154 14.14 22.58 7.19
C ASN A 154 14.76 21.21 6.92
N GLN A 155 14.39 20.54 5.81
CA GLN A 155 14.87 19.20 5.42
C GLN A 155 14.65 18.15 6.51
N ARG A 156 13.58 18.25 7.28
CA ARG A 156 13.16 17.26 8.28
C ARG A 156 12.22 16.27 7.64
N ASP A 157 12.27 15.02 8.12
CA ASP A 157 11.34 13.96 7.72
C ASP A 157 10.82 13.19 8.94
N PRO A 158 9.81 13.75 9.65
CA PRO A 158 9.27 13.12 10.86
C PRO A 158 8.63 11.76 10.59
N GLN A 159 8.14 11.51 9.37
CA GLN A 159 7.60 10.21 8.97
C GLN A 159 8.71 9.16 8.88
N LEU A 160 9.82 9.48 8.23
CA LEU A 160 10.98 8.61 8.12
C LEU A 160 11.64 8.38 9.50
N ASP A 161 11.79 9.44 10.29
CA ASP A 161 12.35 9.36 11.66
C ASP A 161 11.50 8.41 12.52
N ARG A 162 10.16 8.49 12.40
CA ARG A 162 9.26 7.59 13.10
C ARG A 162 9.42 6.14 12.64
N ALA A 163 9.53 5.90 11.33
CA ALA A 163 9.73 4.57 10.77
C ALA A 163 11.03 3.94 11.27
N VAL A 164 12.11 4.69 11.27
CA VAL A 164 13.41 4.25 11.84
C VAL A 164 13.29 3.93 13.32
N GLY A 165 12.63 4.81 14.10
CA GLY A 165 12.41 4.59 15.53
C GLY A 165 11.60 3.32 15.83
N ILE A 166 10.58 2.99 15.02
CA ILE A 166 9.81 1.74 15.14
C ILE A 166 10.71 0.53 14.92
N LEU A 167 11.48 0.53 13.82
CA LEU A 167 12.35 -0.60 13.47
C LEU A 167 13.50 -0.80 14.47
N GLN A 168 13.94 0.27 15.13
CA GLN A 168 14.97 0.22 16.18
C GLN A 168 14.41 -0.11 17.58
N GLY A 169 13.10 -0.22 17.74
CA GLY A 169 12.44 -0.43 19.04
C GLY A 169 12.54 0.76 20.00
N THR A 170 12.93 1.94 19.50
CA THR A 170 13.05 3.17 20.30
C THR A 170 11.74 3.98 20.34
N ALA A 171 10.82 3.69 19.41
CA ALA A 171 9.50 4.28 19.35
C ALA A 171 8.44 3.21 19.54
N THR A 172 7.75 3.21 20.66
CA THR A 172 6.59 2.34 20.88
C THR A 172 5.49 2.71 19.89
N GLY A 173 5.02 1.74 19.10
CA GLY A 173 3.88 1.89 18.22
C GLY A 173 2.58 1.96 19.03
N THR A 174 2.33 3.05 19.74
CA THR A 174 1.01 3.28 20.30
C THR A 174 0.14 3.91 19.22
N ALA A 175 -0.76 3.11 18.63
CA ALA A 175 -1.98 3.64 18.07
C ALA A 175 -2.59 4.56 19.14
N ASN A 176 -2.94 5.78 18.75
CA ASN A 176 -3.60 6.73 19.64
C ASN A 176 -4.81 6.05 20.25
N GLY A 177 -4.79 5.93 21.58
CA GLY A 177 -5.98 5.62 22.32
C GLY A 177 -6.95 6.80 22.26
N ILE A 178 -8.21 6.45 22.03
CA ILE A 178 -9.47 7.12 22.39
C ILE A 178 -9.58 8.61 22.09
#